data_88ebcef78938a2cbeec8a7b160032744
#
_entry.id   88ebcef78938a2cbeec8a7b160032744
#
_cell.length_a   1.000
_cell.length_b   1.000
_cell.length_c   1.000
_cell.angle_alpha   90.00
_cell.angle_beta   90.00
_cell.angle_gamma   90.00
#
_symmetry.space_group_name_H-M   'P 1'
#
loop_
_entity.id
_entity.type
_entity.pdbx_description
1 polymer ?
#
loop_
_entity_poly.entity_id
_entity_poly.type
_entity_poly.pdbx_seq_one_letter_code
_entity_poly.pdbx_strand_id
1 'polypeptide(L)'
;NMSEIMGLEMIKSEFTIKDRRIDTLAFDPQSKSFVIIEYKRERNSSVIDQGFTYLSLMLQNQADFILEYNETQAGNLKRNDVDWSQTKVVFVSQGFTPNQREAVNFKDLSIELWEVKRYENDSVFITPIRKSHASASIKTVMQNSPEFKEVTEKIKEYSEENLLKGKSDDVVELYESYKNAILNLNTEIEVKPQKWYISFKKANSHICALEIQKNGIKLTINVAKGHLEDSKQLTRDISTVGHFGNGDYELKISDTKYLE
;
A
#
# COMPACT_ATOMS: atom_id res chain seq x y z
N ASN A 1 -17.56 -2.31 -4.23
CA ASN A 1 -16.94 -1.20 -3.51
C ASN A 1 -15.43 -1.45 -3.38
N MET A 2 -14.61 -0.75 -4.19
CA MET A 2 -13.15 -0.97 -4.25
C MET A 2 -12.46 -0.51 -2.95
N SER A 3 -12.94 0.56 -2.36
CA SER A 3 -12.38 1.12 -1.13
C SER A 3 -12.50 0.13 0.03
N GLU A 4 -13.64 -0.50 0.22
CA GLU A 4 -13.86 -1.49 1.30
C GLU A 4 -13.11 -2.80 1.08
N ILE A 5 -13.02 -3.26 -0.17
CA ILE A 5 -12.45 -4.58 -0.50
C ILE A 5 -10.94 -4.52 -0.64
N MET A 6 -10.43 -3.49 -1.30
CA MET A 6 -9.01 -3.36 -1.66
C MET A 6 -8.28 -2.24 -0.91
N GLY A 7 -9.00 -1.37 -0.20
CA GLY A 7 -8.44 -0.17 0.42
C GLY A 7 -7.97 0.86 -0.59
N LEU A 8 -8.50 0.84 -1.82
CA LEU A 8 -8.09 1.69 -2.93
C LEU A 8 -9.21 2.65 -3.33
N GLU A 9 -8.87 3.88 -3.65
CA GLU A 9 -9.76 4.88 -4.23
C GLU A 9 -9.77 4.72 -5.75
N MET A 10 -10.94 4.42 -6.35
CA MET A 10 -11.06 4.34 -7.79
C MET A 10 -11.05 5.75 -8.39
N ILE A 11 -10.12 6.00 -9.30
CA ILE A 11 -10.02 7.25 -10.04
C ILE A 11 -10.85 7.15 -11.31
N LYS A 12 -10.54 6.20 -12.17
CA LYS A 12 -11.19 6.07 -13.49
C LYS A 12 -11.22 4.63 -13.98
N SER A 13 -12.33 4.25 -14.58
CA SER A 13 -12.46 3.04 -15.39
C SER A 13 -12.12 3.36 -16.85
N GLU A 14 -11.47 2.42 -17.53
CA GLU A 14 -11.07 2.55 -18.94
C GLU A 14 -10.22 3.83 -19.21
N PHE A 15 -9.22 4.06 -18.38
CA PHE A 15 -8.32 5.19 -18.53
C PHE A 15 -7.41 5.02 -19.74
N THR A 16 -7.51 5.94 -20.70
CA THR A 16 -6.65 5.95 -21.88
C THR A 16 -5.50 6.94 -21.70
N ILE A 17 -4.28 6.44 -21.86
CA ILE A 17 -3.07 7.24 -21.82
C ILE A 17 -2.17 6.85 -23.01
N LYS A 18 -1.84 7.80 -23.86
CA LYS A 18 -1.15 7.58 -25.15
C LYS A 18 -1.91 6.52 -25.98
N ASP A 19 -1.24 5.45 -26.33
CA ASP A 19 -1.76 4.32 -27.13
C ASP A 19 -2.26 3.14 -26.27
N ARG A 20 -2.33 3.34 -24.95
CA ARG A 20 -2.72 2.29 -24.00
C ARG A 20 -4.03 2.61 -23.31
N ARG A 21 -4.85 1.57 -23.13
CA ARG A 21 -6.06 1.60 -22.30
C ARG A 21 -5.85 0.73 -21.08
N ILE A 22 -6.01 1.33 -19.92
CA ILE A 22 -5.93 0.72 -18.60
C ILE A 22 -7.35 0.40 -18.15
N ASP A 23 -7.63 -0.80 -17.70
CA ASP A 23 -8.97 -1.19 -17.28
C ASP A 23 -9.47 -0.36 -16.08
N THR A 24 -8.65 -0.18 -15.06
CA THR A 24 -8.98 0.68 -13.92
C THR A 24 -7.73 1.36 -13.37
N LEU A 25 -7.81 2.68 -13.22
CA LEU A 25 -6.84 3.48 -12.48
C LEU A 25 -7.38 3.72 -11.08
N ALA A 26 -6.55 3.48 -10.08
CA ALA A 26 -6.86 3.70 -8.67
C ALA A 26 -5.71 4.40 -7.94
N PHE A 27 -5.98 4.87 -6.72
CA PHE A 27 -4.99 5.45 -5.82
C PHE A 27 -5.03 4.71 -4.49
N ASP A 28 -3.85 4.41 -3.96
CA ASP A 28 -3.69 3.87 -2.61
C ASP A 28 -3.40 5.05 -1.65
N PRO A 29 -4.37 5.46 -0.82
CA PRO A 29 -4.19 6.60 0.08
C PRO A 29 -3.16 6.33 1.18
N GLN A 30 -2.87 5.06 1.47
CA GLN A 30 -1.90 4.67 2.50
C GLN A 30 -0.47 4.82 2.01
N SER A 31 -0.15 4.25 0.86
CA SER A 31 1.18 4.40 0.25
C SER A 31 1.31 5.71 -0.53
N LYS A 32 0.22 6.46 -0.71
CA LYS A 32 0.14 7.65 -1.58
C LYS A 32 0.68 7.37 -2.98
N SER A 33 0.24 6.28 -3.56
CA SER A 33 0.72 5.82 -4.86
C SER A 33 -0.42 5.43 -5.80
N PHE A 34 -0.15 5.53 -7.09
CA PHE A 34 -1.08 5.06 -8.11
C PHE A 34 -1.03 3.55 -8.26
N VAL A 35 -2.18 2.97 -8.56
CA VAL A 35 -2.36 1.54 -8.79
C VAL A 35 -3.10 1.34 -10.10
N ILE A 36 -2.53 0.53 -10.99
CA ILE A 36 -3.23 0.04 -12.18
C ILE A 36 -3.83 -1.32 -11.85
N ILE A 37 -5.13 -1.48 -12.14
CA ILE A 37 -5.83 -2.76 -11.99
C ILE A 37 -6.23 -3.24 -13.39
N GLU A 38 -5.83 -4.46 -13.71
CA GLU A 38 -6.08 -5.11 -15.00
C GLU A 38 -6.84 -6.42 -14.79
N TYR A 39 -7.96 -6.59 -15.46
CA TYR A 39 -8.79 -7.78 -15.34
C TYR A 39 -8.42 -8.81 -16.41
N LYS A 40 -8.12 -10.03 -15.98
CA LYS A 40 -7.74 -11.15 -16.85
C LYS A 40 -8.86 -12.18 -16.94
N ARG A 41 -9.37 -12.39 -18.14
CA ARG A 41 -10.35 -13.44 -18.44
C ARG A 41 -9.67 -14.77 -18.78
N GLU A 42 -8.51 -14.71 -19.45
CA GLU A 42 -7.77 -15.87 -19.94
C GLU A 42 -6.49 -16.10 -19.15
N ARG A 43 -6.13 -17.39 -19.02
CA ARG A 43 -4.93 -17.81 -18.27
C ARG A 43 -3.60 -17.68 -19.04
N ASN A 44 -3.64 -17.34 -20.32
CA ASN A 44 -2.48 -17.42 -21.23
C ASN A 44 -1.72 -16.11 -21.43
N SER A 45 -2.11 -15.00 -20.77
CA SER A 45 -1.43 -13.71 -20.94
C SER A 45 -0.21 -13.60 -20.04
N SER A 46 0.90 -13.05 -20.57
CA SER A 46 2.05 -12.67 -19.76
C SER A 46 1.68 -11.52 -18.82
N VAL A 47 1.68 -11.80 -17.52
CA VAL A 47 1.44 -10.79 -16.47
C VAL A 47 2.70 -9.97 -16.20
N ILE A 48 3.89 -10.54 -16.44
CA ILE A 48 5.16 -9.86 -16.19
C ILE A 48 5.38 -8.75 -17.20
N ASP A 49 5.36 -9.05 -18.50
CA ASP A 49 5.68 -8.07 -19.55
C ASP A 49 4.66 -6.91 -19.53
N GLN A 50 3.38 -7.23 -19.36
CA GLN A 50 2.34 -6.22 -19.26
C GLN A 50 2.47 -5.39 -17.97
N GLY A 51 2.80 -6.03 -16.84
CA GLY A 51 3.02 -5.36 -15.58
C GLY A 51 4.17 -4.36 -15.65
N PHE A 52 5.30 -4.76 -16.21
CA PHE A 52 6.43 -3.83 -16.40
C PHE A 52 6.11 -2.70 -17.37
N THR A 53 5.39 -2.99 -18.46
CA THR A 53 4.92 -1.96 -19.40
C THR A 53 4.09 -0.91 -18.68
N TYR A 54 3.16 -1.31 -17.83
CA TYR A 54 2.31 -0.38 -17.07
C TYR A 54 3.08 0.36 -15.97
N LEU A 55 4.01 -0.28 -15.28
CA LEU A 55 4.88 0.40 -14.31
C LEU A 55 5.72 1.47 -15.01
N SER A 56 6.32 1.15 -16.15
CA SER A 56 7.08 2.11 -16.96
C SER A 56 6.21 3.27 -17.43
N LEU A 57 4.99 2.98 -17.90
CA LEU A 57 4.02 3.98 -18.33
C LEU A 57 3.68 4.98 -17.20
N MET A 58 3.42 4.49 -15.98
CA MET A 58 3.17 5.33 -14.82
C MET A 58 4.38 6.21 -14.48
N LEU A 59 5.56 5.63 -14.44
CA LEU A 59 6.78 6.35 -14.03
C LEU A 59 7.23 7.39 -15.06
N GLN A 60 6.92 7.20 -16.33
CA GLN A 60 7.26 8.13 -17.41
C GLN A 60 6.22 9.25 -17.59
N ASN A 61 4.95 9.02 -17.19
CA ASN A 61 3.85 9.95 -17.45
C ASN A 61 3.19 10.45 -16.16
N GLN A 62 3.97 10.71 -15.12
CA GLN A 62 3.49 11.08 -13.78
C GLN A 62 2.51 12.25 -13.78
N ALA A 63 2.69 13.23 -14.65
CA ALA A 63 1.84 14.42 -14.72
C ALA A 63 0.41 14.07 -15.17
N ASP A 64 0.27 13.14 -16.12
CA ASP A 64 -1.04 12.73 -16.65
C ASP A 64 -1.86 11.99 -15.57
N PHE A 65 -1.21 11.16 -14.76
CA PHE A 65 -1.86 10.46 -13.65
C PHE A 65 -2.33 11.42 -12.55
N ILE A 66 -1.51 12.42 -12.21
CA ILE A 66 -1.88 13.46 -11.22
C ILE A 66 -3.02 14.31 -11.76
N LEU A 67 -2.99 14.70 -13.04
CA LEU A 67 -4.05 15.46 -13.66
C LEU A 67 -5.38 14.72 -13.60
N GLU A 68 -5.39 13.45 -14.02
CA GLU A 68 -6.60 12.61 -13.98
C GLU A 68 -7.16 12.47 -12.54
N TYR A 69 -6.28 12.28 -11.54
CA TYR A 69 -6.70 12.25 -10.14
C TYR A 69 -7.37 13.56 -9.72
N ASN A 70 -6.74 14.69 -10.02
CA ASN A 70 -7.24 16.00 -9.61
C ASN A 70 -8.57 16.36 -10.29
N GLU A 71 -8.75 15.98 -11.56
CA GLU A 71 -9.99 16.22 -12.30
C GLU A 71 -11.14 15.33 -11.79
N THR A 72 -10.87 14.08 -11.45
CA THR A 72 -11.91 13.11 -11.06
C THR A 72 -12.26 13.16 -9.58
N GLN A 73 -11.30 13.43 -8.72
CA GLN A 73 -11.48 13.46 -7.26
C GLN A 73 -11.67 14.88 -6.70
N ALA A 74 -11.74 15.91 -7.56
CA ALA A 74 -11.73 17.31 -7.17
C ALA A 74 -10.57 17.62 -6.18
N GLY A 75 -9.45 16.93 -6.36
CA GLY A 75 -8.28 16.96 -5.50
C GLY A 75 -7.28 18.08 -5.87
N ASN A 76 -6.24 18.19 -5.08
CA ASN A 76 -5.09 19.06 -5.34
C ASN A 76 -3.78 18.29 -5.07
N LEU A 77 -3.69 17.08 -5.62
CA LEU A 77 -2.52 16.21 -5.48
C LEU A 77 -1.33 16.84 -6.21
N LYS A 78 -0.21 17.00 -5.52
CA LYS A 78 1.02 17.53 -6.09
C LYS A 78 2.01 16.39 -6.34
N ARG A 79 2.99 16.63 -7.21
CA ARG A 79 4.01 15.63 -7.56
C ARG A 79 4.76 15.08 -6.36
N ASN A 80 5.02 15.91 -5.35
CA ASN A 80 5.74 15.51 -4.15
C ASN A 80 4.87 14.77 -3.13
N ASP A 81 3.54 14.81 -3.30
CA ASP A 81 2.60 14.10 -2.44
C ASP A 81 2.48 12.62 -2.83
N VAL A 82 2.97 12.25 -4.03
CA VAL A 82 2.91 10.88 -4.56
C VAL A 82 4.21 10.15 -4.29
N ASP A 83 4.11 8.94 -3.76
CA ASP A 83 5.24 8.02 -3.67
C ASP A 83 5.29 7.09 -4.89
N TRP A 84 5.96 7.55 -5.92
CA TRP A 84 6.12 6.79 -7.17
C TRP A 84 6.89 5.48 -6.99
N SER A 85 7.64 5.33 -5.90
CA SER A 85 8.35 4.09 -5.61
C SER A 85 7.44 2.95 -5.13
N GLN A 86 6.20 3.28 -4.76
CA GLN A 86 5.19 2.33 -4.30
C GLN A 86 4.09 2.08 -5.35
N THR A 87 4.22 2.66 -6.56
CA THR A 87 3.27 2.35 -7.64
C THR A 87 3.27 0.86 -7.95
N LYS A 88 2.09 0.32 -8.25
CA LYS A 88 1.94 -1.11 -8.51
C LYS A 88 0.92 -1.41 -9.59
N VAL A 89 1.01 -2.61 -10.14
CA VAL A 89 0.02 -3.19 -11.05
C VAL A 89 -0.60 -4.41 -10.38
N VAL A 90 -1.92 -4.45 -10.35
CA VAL A 90 -2.70 -5.54 -9.78
C VAL A 90 -3.43 -6.25 -10.92
N PHE A 91 -3.14 -7.52 -11.12
CA PHE A 91 -3.91 -8.37 -12.04
C PHE A 91 -5.00 -9.10 -11.25
N VAL A 92 -6.24 -8.96 -11.70
CA VAL A 92 -7.40 -9.62 -11.10
C VAL A 92 -7.92 -10.69 -12.04
N SER A 93 -8.05 -11.93 -11.58
CA SER A 93 -8.55 -13.07 -12.39
C SER A 93 -9.27 -14.09 -11.51
N GLN A 94 -10.04 -14.97 -12.13
CA GLN A 94 -10.63 -16.13 -11.46
C GLN A 94 -9.57 -17.17 -11.02
N GLY A 95 -8.37 -17.10 -11.60
CA GLY A 95 -7.25 -17.95 -11.22
C GLY A 95 -6.02 -17.69 -12.09
N PHE A 96 -4.86 -18.00 -11.56
CA PHE A 96 -3.56 -17.88 -12.23
C PHE A 96 -2.86 -19.22 -12.34
N THR A 97 -2.12 -19.41 -13.42
CA THR A 97 -1.30 -20.62 -13.61
C THR A 97 -0.11 -20.63 -12.61
N PRO A 98 0.47 -21.82 -12.32
CA PRO A 98 1.67 -21.90 -11.51
C PRO A 98 2.81 -21.00 -12.05
N ASN A 99 2.99 -20.96 -13.36
CA ASN A 99 4.03 -20.13 -13.99
C ASN A 99 3.79 -18.63 -13.78
N GLN A 100 2.53 -18.16 -13.83
CA GLN A 100 2.20 -16.75 -13.55
C GLN A 100 2.47 -16.40 -12.08
N ARG A 101 2.14 -17.30 -11.15
CA ARG A 101 2.41 -17.13 -9.71
C ARG A 101 3.91 -17.07 -9.42
N GLU A 102 4.67 -17.99 -10.02
CA GLU A 102 6.13 -18.03 -9.87
C GLU A 102 6.80 -16.81 -10.48
N ALA A 103 6.33 -16.37 -11.66
CA ALA A 103 6.89 -15.21 -12.35
C ALA A 103 6.76 -13.89 -11.58
N VAL A 104 5.78 -13.75 -10.68
CA VAL A 104 5.62 -12.55 -9.83
C VAL A 104 6.14 -12.73 -8.41
N ASN A 105 6.65 -13.92 -8.07
CA ASN A 105 7.10 -14.25 -6.71
C ASN A 105 8.48 -13.66 -6.39
N PHE A 106 8.62 -12.34 -6.53
CA PHE A 106 9.80 -11.58 -6.12
C PHE A 106 9.39 -10.54 -5.09
N LYS A 107 10.16 -10.40 -4.00
CA LYS A 107 9.79 -9.55 -2.86
C LYS A 107 9.64 -8.07 -3.21
N ASP A 108 10.46 -7.57 -4.10
CA ASP A 108 10.53 -6.16 -4.53
C ASP A 108 9.89 -5.89 -5.90
N LEU A 109 9.08 -6.80 -6.41
CA LEU A 109 8.33 -6.62 -7.65
C LEU A 109 6.96 -5.99 -7.36
N SER A 110 6.69 -4.82 -7.91
CA SER A 110 5.42 -4.09 -7.75
C SER A 110 4.31 -4.61 -8.68
N ILE A 111 4.22 -5.93 -8.83
CA ILE A 111 3.14 -6.62 -9.53
C ILE A 111 2.49 -7.59 -8.55
N GLU A 112 1.17 -7.49 -8.41
CA GLU A 112 0.35 -8.34 -7.52
C GLU A 112 -0.66 -9.14 -8.33
N LEU A 113 -0.97 -10.35 -7.88
CA LEU A 113 -2.04 -11.18 -8.43
C LEU A 113 -3.14 -11.32 -7.38
N TRP A 114 -4.38 -11.07 -7.79
CA TRP A 114 -5.56 -11.17 -6.93
C TRP A 114 -6.58 -12.11 -7.55
N GLU A 115 -6.99 -13.14 -6.83
CA GLU A 115 -8.03 -14.06 -7.25
C GLU A 115 -9.41 -13.54 -6.84
N VAL A 116 -10.37 -13.59 -7.79
CA VAL A 116 -11.76 -13.27 -7.54
C VAL A 116 -12.60 -14.53 -7.72
N LYS A 117 -13.44 -14.83 -6.74
CA LYS A 117 -14.39 -15.95 -6.78
C LYS A 117 -15.79 -15.43 -6.45
N ARG A 118 -16.76 -15.77 -7.28
CA ARG A 118 -18.17 -15.54 -7.01
C ARG A 118 -18.81 -16.87 -6.58
N TYR A 119 -19.60 -16.83 -5.53
CA TYR A 119 -20.33 -17.96 -4.98
C TYR A 119 -21.82 -17.86 -5.33
N GLU A 120 -22.55 -18.97 -5.23
CA GLU A 120 -23.98 -19.06 -5.58
C GLU A 120 -24.88 -18.15 -4.73
N ASN A 121 -24.45 -17.79 -3.52
CA ASN A 121 -25.15 -16.84 -2.64
C ASN A 121 -24.85 -15.37 -2.97
N ASP A 122 -24.36 -15.08 -4.18
CA ASP A 122 -23.93 -13.76 -4.66
C ASP A 122 -22.78 -13.12 -3.89
N SER A 123 -22.13 -13.85 -2.98
CA SER A 123 -20.90 -13.38 -2.35
C SER A 123 -19.75 -13.38 -3.34
N VAL A 124 -18.92 -12.33 -3.27
CA VAL A 124 -17.67 -12.21 -4.04
C VAL A 124 -16.50 -12.20 -3.07
N PHE A 125 -15.56 -13.10 -3.30
CA PHE A 125 -14.32 -13.18 -2.53
C PHE A 125 -13.16 -12.71 -3.38
N ILE A 126 -12.39 -11.74 -2.89
CA ILE A 126 -11.19 -11.23 -3.56
C ILE A 126 -10.02 -11.44 -2.62
N THR A 127 -9.01 -12.19 -3.08
CA THR A 127 -7.87 -12.58 -2.25
C THR A 127 -6.55 -12.34 -2.98
N PRO A 128 -5.62 -11.57 -2.39
CA PRO A 128 -4.27 -11.43 -2.93
C PRO A 128 -3.51 -12.76 -2.83
N ILE A 129 -2.76 -13.09 -3.87
CA ILE A 129 -1.79 -14.19 -3.83
C ILE A 129 -0.53 -13.66 -3.15
N ARG A 130 -0.26 -14.16 -1.95
CA ARG A 130 0.91 -13.75 -1.17
C ARG A 130 2.19 -14.23 -1.82
N LYS A 131 3.18 -13.35 -1.87
CA LYS A 131 4.55 -13.70 -2.23
C LYS A 131 5.20 -14.46 -1.07
N SER A 132 6.14 -15.33 -1.40
CA SER A 132 6.92 -16.01 -0.36
C SER A 132 7.82 -15.01 0.38
N HIS A 133 7.89 -15.09 1.70
CA HIS A 133 8.82 -14.27 2.50
C HIS A 133 10.30 -14.56 2.15
N ALA A 134 10.60 -15.74 1.63
CA ALA A 134 11.93 -16.15 1.20
C ALA A 134 12.20 -15.85 -0.29
N SER A 135 11.29 -15.14 -0.99
CA SER A 135 11.47 -14.86 -2.42
C SER A 135 12.68 -13.97 -2.68
N ALA A 136 13.35 -14.24 -3.81
CA ALA A 136 14.50 -13.46 -4.24
C ALA A 136 14.11 -12.03 -4.63
N SER A 137 15.09 -11.12 -4.69
CA SER A 137 14.91 -9.81 -5.29
C SER A 137 14.89 -9.92 -6.81
N ILE A 138 13.95 -9.26 -7.48
CA ILE A 138 13.91 -9.17 -8.94
C ILE A 138 15.17 -8.49 -9.50
N LYS A 139 15.78 -7.59 -8.73
CA LYS A 139 17.01 -6.88 -9.10
C LYS A 139 18.18 -7.82 -9.35
N THR A 140 18.24 -8.96 -8.66
CA THR A 140 19.29 -9.95 -8.85
C THR A 140 19.12 -10.76 -10.14
N VAL A 141 17.90 -10.89 -10.63
CA VAL A 141 17.55 -11.71 -11.80
C VAL A 141 17.60 -10.89 -13.10
N MET A 142 17.18 -9.62 -13.03
CA MET A 142 17.00 -8.77 -14.22
C MET A 142 18.11 -7.72 -14.43
N GLN A 143 19.31 -7.96 -13.93
CA GLN A 143 20.45 -7.03 -14.04
C GLN A 143 20.81 -6.62 -15.48
N ASN A 144 20.50 -7.44 -16.47
CA ASN A 144 20.89 -7.26 -17.86
C ASN A 144 19.80 -6.73 -18.80
N SER A 145 18.61 -6.39 -18.29
CA SER A 145 17.52 -5.86 -19.11
C SER A 145 17.34 -4.35 -18.90
N PRO A 146 17.69 -3.51 -19.91
CA PRO A 146 17.58 -2.04 -19.77
C PRO A 146 16.17 -1.56 -19.46
N GLU A 147 15.15 -2.20 -20.06
CA GLU A 147 13.73 -1.84 -19.87
C GLU A 147 13.26 -2.04 -18.44
N PHE A 148 13.75 -3.07 -17.77
CA PHE A 148 13.39 -3.35 -16.38
C PHE A 148 14.22 -2.55 -15.37
N LYS A 149 15.43 -2.13 -15.75
CA LYS A 149 16.35 -1.42 -14.88
C LYS A 149 15.76 -0.09 -14.38
N GLU A 150 15.18 0.71 -15.26
CA GLU A 150 14.58 1.99 -14.89
C GLU A 150 13.44 1.82 -13.84
N VAL A 151 12.59 0.81 -14.03
CA VAL A 151 11.48 0.51 -13.12
C VAL A 151 12.01 0.02 -11.77
N THR A 152 12.94 -0.95 -11.78
CA THR A 152 13.48 -1.56 -10.55
C THR A 152 14.34 -0.61 -9.71
N GLU A 153 14.99 0.38 -10.33
CA GLU A 153 15.73 1.42 -9.61
C GLU A 153 14.82 2.43 -8.91
N LYS A 154 13.64 2.73 -9.48
CA LYS A 154 12.68 3.66 -8.91
C LYS A 154 11.83 3.04 -7.80
N ILE A 155 11.57 1.73 -7.87
CA ILE A 155 10.79 1.03 -6.85
C ILE A 155 11.64 0.80 -5.61
N LYS A 156 11.10 1.16 -4.45
CA LYS A 156 11.75 1.04 -3.13
C LYS A 156 10.93 0.17 -2.20
N GLU A 157 11.62 -0.69 -1.50
CA GLU A 157 11.07 -1.37 -0.33
C GLU A 157 11.46 -0.57 0.92
N TYR A 158 10.47 -0.24 1.75
CA TYR A 158 10.72 0.43 3.02
C TYR A 158 10.82 -0.60 4.12
N SER A 159 11.73 -0.39 5.07
CA SER A 159 11.90 -1.24 6.24
C SER A 159 11.76 -0.44 7.53
N GLU A 160 11.44 -1.13 8.62
CA GLU A 160 11.42 -0.55 9.96
C GLU A 160 12.80 0.06 10.30
N GLU A 161 13.88 -0.66 9.96
CA GLU A 161 15.25 -0.19 10.17
C GLU A 161 15.53 1.18 9.53
N ASN A 162 14.99 1.41 8.30
CA ASN A 162 15.17 2.70 7.62
C ASN A 162 14.46 3.84 8.37
N LEU A 163 13.29 3.57 8.96
CA LEU A 163 12.50 4.56 9.71
C LEU A 163 13.07 4.82 11.11
N LEU A 164 13.71 3.81 11.71
CA LEU A 164 14.36 3.89 13.03
C LEU A 164 15.76 4.45 12.96
N LYS A 165 16.39 4.48 11.79
CA LYS A 165 17.76 4.96 11.62
C LYS A 165 17.95 6.38 12.15
N GLY A 166 18.90 6.54 13.07
CA GLY A 166 19.22 7.83 13.67
C GLY A 166 18.26 8.31 14.76
N LYS A 167 17.34 7.45 15.20
CA LYS A 167 16.51 7.68 16.39
C LYS A 167 17.28 7.28 17.65
N SER A 168 16.92 7.85 18.80
CA SER A 168 17.48 7.45 20.09
C SER A 168 17.02 6.07 20.51
N ASP A 169 17.81 5.39 21.35
CA ASP A 169 17.47 4.07 21.87
C ASP A 169 16.13 4.07 22.61
N ASP A 170 15.81 5.11 23.37
CA ASP A 170 14.53 5.28 24.07
C ASP A 170 13.35 5.28 23.09
N VAL A 171 13.47 5.94 21.93
CA VAL A 171 12.44 5.99 20.91
C VAL A 171 12.29 4.64 20.19
N VAL A 172 13.39 3.93 19.97
CA VAL A 172 13.39 2.59 19.39
C VAL A 172 12.71 1.62 20.36
N GLU A 173 13.05 1.63 21.63
CA GLU A 173 12.45 0.78 22.67
C GLU A 173 10.94 1.09 22.82
N LEU A 174 10.58 2.36 22.82
CA LEU A 174 9.19 2.80 22.83
C LEU A 174 8.41 2.25 21.63
N TYR A 175 8.97 2.38 20.43
CA TYR A 175 8.36 1.82 19.22
C TYR A 175 8.16 0.30 19.31
N GLU A 176 9.19 -0.46 19.72
CA GLU A 176 9.11 -1.92 19.83
C GLU A 176 8.06 -2.34 20.87
N SER A 177 7.94 -1.60 21.98
CA SER A 177 6.92 -1.87 23.00
C SER A 177 5.50 -1.72 22.44
N TYR A 178 5.21 -0.63 21.75
CA TYR A 178 3.89 -0.41 21.14
C TYR A 178 3.61 -1.34 19.95
N LYS A 179 4.62 -1.61 19.13
CA LYS A 179 4.52 -2.61 18.05
C LYS A 179 4.12 -3.98 18.61
N ASN A 180 4.81 -4.44 19.65
CA ASN A 180 4.50 -5.73 20.27
C ASN A 180 3.11 -5.75 20.88
N ALA A 181 2.67 -4.67 21.53
CA ALA A 181 1.33 -4.55 22.06
C ALA A 181 0.27 -4.64 20.93
N ILE A 182 0.47 -3.95 19.81
CA ILE A 182 -0.45 -4.01 18.66
C ILE A 182 -0.48 -5.42 18.06
N LEU A 183 0.67 -6.07 17.87
CA LEU A 183 0.74 -7.43 17.32
C LEU A 183 0.09 -8.46 18.23
N ASN A 184 0.15 -8.27 19.55
CA ASN A 184 -0.49 -9.15 20.52
C ASN A 184 -2.02 -9.05 20.53
N LEU A 185 -2.62 -8.00 19.94
CA LEU A 185 -4.08 -7.89 19.84
C LEU A 185 -4.66 -8.95 18.90
N ASN A 186 -3.95 -9.33 17.85
CA ASN A 186 -4.40 -10.35 16.91
C ASN A 186 -3.22 -10.89 16.08
N THR A 187 -3.09 -12.21 15.98
CA THR A 187 -2.01 -12.90 15.25
C THR A 187 -2.03 -12.69 13.73
N GLU A 188 -3.12 -12.16 13.19
CA GLU A 188 -3.25 -11.86 11.75
C GLU A 188 -2.80 -10.43 11.40
N ILE A 189 -2.36 -9.65 12.39
CA ILE A 189 -1.86 -8.30 12.14
C ILE A 189 -0.47 -8.40 11.51
N GLU A 190 -0.31 -7.70 10.40
CA GLU A 190 0.93 -7.61 9.64
C GLU A 190 1.51 -6.19 9.76
N VAL A 191 2.83 -6.09 9.92
CA VAL A 191 3.57 -4.82 9.91
C VAL A 191 3.99 -4.51 8.47
N LYS A 192 3.63 -3.31 7.98
CA LYS A 192 4.01 -2.85 6.64
C LYS A 192 4.63 -1.46 6.71
N PRO A 193 5.98 -1.35 6.68
CA PRO A 193 6.65 -0.05 6.60
C PRO A 193 6.26 0.71 5.33
N GLN A 194 6.06 2.02 5.49
CA GLN A 194 5.80 2.99 4.43
C GLN A 194 6.93 4.04 4.42
N LYS A 195 6.89 5.00 3.53
CA LYS A 195 7.94 6.02 3.42
C LYS A 195 8.12 6.85 4.70
N TRP A 196 7.04 7.15 5.42
CA TRP A 196 7.05 8.07 6.57
C TRP A 196 6.55 7.46 7.87
N TYR A 197 5.91 6.27 7.82
CA TYR A 197 5.29 5.63 8.96
C TYR A 197 5.26 4.10 8.79
N ILE A 198 4.88 3.41 9.85
CA ILE A 198 4.73 1.97 9.87
C ILE A 198 3.24 1.66 10.00
N SER A 199 2.69 0.99 8.99
CA SER A 199 1.28 0.59 8.93
C SER A 199 1.09 -0.78 9.58
N PHE A 200 0.03 -0.93 10.35
CA PHE A 200 -0.46 -2.20 10.89
C PHE A 200 -1.75 -2.57 10.17
N LYS A 201 -1.76 -3.75 9.56
CA LYS A 201 -2.87 -4.22 8.72
C LYS A 201 -3.36 -5.58 9.18
N LYS A 202 -4.67 -5.81 9.02
CA LYS A 202 -5.27 -7.15 9.08
C LYS A 202 -5.90 -7.42 7.72
N ALA A 203 -5.42 -8.43 7.01
CA ALA A 203 -5.73 -8.65 5.60
C ALA A 203 -5.47 -7.37 4.77
N ASN A 204 -6.50 -6.83 4.11
CA ASN A 204 -6.37 -5.60 3.32
C ASN A 204 -6.76 -4.33 4.09
N SER A 205 -7.24 -4.47 5.32
CA SER A 205 -7.70 -3.35 6.13
C SER A 205 -6.58 -2.76 6.96
N HIS A 206 -6.40 -1.45 6.87
CA HIS A 206 -5.52 -0.69 7.74
C HIS A 206 -6.17 -0.57 9.13
N ILE A 207 -5.41 -0.82 10.19
CA ILE A 207 -5.86 -0.74 11.58
C ILE A 207 -5.36 0.55 12.21
N CYS A 208 -4.06 0.75 12.17
CA CYS A 208 -3.40 1.92 12.72
C CYS A 208 -2.04 2.14 12.07
N ALA A 209 -1.44 3.30 12.34
CA ALA A 209 -0.11 3.66 11.88
C ALA A 209 0.74 4.22 13.01
N LEU A 210 2.03 3.87 13.04
CA LEU A 210 3.01 4.48 13.92
C LEU A 210 3.98 5.35 13.10
N GLU A 211 4.02 6.64 13.39
CA GLU A 211 5.00 7.58 12.87
C GLU A 211 6.11 7.77 13.92
N ILE A 212 7.35 7.48 13.54
CA ILE A 212 8.51 7.59 14.44
C ILE A 212 9.01 9.04 14.44
N GLN A 213 8.80 9.76 15.52
CA GLN A 213 9.20 11.14 15.67
C GLN A 213 10.59 11.26 16.33
N LYS A 214 11.05 12.48 16.60
CA LYS A 214 12.35 12.72 17.23
C LYS A 214 12.37 12.29 18.70
N ASN A 215 11.28 12.55 19.43
CA ASN A 215 11.20 12.38 20.88
C ASN A 215 10.02 11.48 21.29
N GLY A 216 9.62 10.55 20.46
CA GLY A 216 8.49 9.66 20.72
C GLY A 216 7.90 9.10 19.46
N ILE A 217 6.67 8.61 19.55
CA ILE A 217 5.91 8.07 18.43
C ILE A 217 4.54 8.73 18.37
N LYS A 218 3.92 8.69 17.18
CA LYS A 218 2.56 9.15 16.98
C LYS A 218 1.74 7.99 16.43
N LEU A 219 0.69 7.61 17.11
CA LEU A 219 -0.25 6.58 16.71
C LEU A 219 -1.45 7.24 16.04
N THR A 220 -1.74 6.87 14.81
CA THR A 220 -2.97 7.22 14.11
C THR A 220 -3.89 5.99 14.06
N ILE A 221 -5.15 6.14 14.49
CA ILE A 221 -6.12 5.05 14.59
C ILE A 221 -7.10 5.17 13.43
N ASN A 222 -7.28 4.08 12.66
CA ASN A 222 -8.16 4.05 11.51
C ASN A 222 -9.63 3.89 11.90
N VAL A 223 -10.15 4.89 12.57
CA VAL A 223 -11.57 5.03 12.96
C VAL A 223 -12.05 6.38 12.50
N ALA A 224 -13.24 6.41 11.88
CA ALA A 224 -13.85 7.65 11.42
C ALA A 224 -14.31 8.50 12.61
N LYS A 225 -14.35 9.80 12.41
CA LYS A 225 -14.81 10.78 13.42
C LYS A 225 -16.17 10.39 14.02
N GLY A 226 -16.25 10.43 15.34
CA GLY A 226 -17.45 10.10 16.10
C GLY A 226 -17.67 8.62 16.39
N HIS A 227 -16.79 7.74 15.90
CA HIS A 227 -16.91 6.29 16.10
C HIS A 227 -15.89 5.70 17.11
N LEU A 228 -14.97 6.51 17.64
CA LEU A 228 -14.03 6.08 18.69
C LEU A 228 -14.61 6.37 20.07
N GLU A 229 -14.70 5.34 20.90
CA GLU A 229 -14.99 5.48 22.33
C GLU A 229 -13.70 5.82 23.08
N ASP A 230 -13.42 7.11 23.28
CA ASP A 230 -12.25 7.62 24.01
C ASP A 230 -12.65 8.20 25.35
N SER A 231 -13.05 7.34 26.29
CA SER A 231 -13.48 7.74 27.62
C SER A 231 -12.38 8.44 28.46
N LYS A 232 -11.12 8.16 28.14
CA LYS A 232 -9.94 8.77 28.80
C LYS A 232 -9.46 10.05 28.12
N GLN A 233 -10.07 10.44 27.00
CA GLN A 233 -9.72 11.63 26.20
C GLN A 233 -8.21 11.67 25.83
N LEU A 234 -7.67 10.55 25.42
CA LEU A 234 -6.26 10.40 25.06
C LEU A 234 -5.95 10.87 23.65
N THR A 235 -6.95 10.82 22.76
CA THR A 235 -6.76 11.09 21.35
C THR A 235 -7.14 12.52 20.97
N ARG A 236 -6.57 12.98 19.90
CA ARG A 236 -6.91 14.23 19.22
C ARG A 236 -7.63 13.91 17.91
N ASP A 237 -8.75 14.61 17.65
CA ASP A 237 -9.40 14.62 16.34
C ASP A 237 -8.49 15.32 15.31
N ILE A 238 -8.18 14.61 14.24
CA ILE A 238 -7.35 15.07 13.11
C ILE A 238 -8.11 15.04 11.77
N SER A 239 -9.44 14.85 11.79
CA SER A 239 -10.28 14.72 10.59
C SER A 239 -10.18 15.89 9.61
N THR A 240 -9.75 17.07 10.08
CA THR A 240 -9.56 18.28 9.27
C THR A 240 -8.08 18.64 9.05
N VAL A 241 -7.15 17.79 9.49
CA VAL A 241 -5.69 18.05 9.44
C VAL A 241 -5.05 17.02 8.51
N GLY A 242 -4.19 17.48 7.59
CA GLY A 242 -3.38 16.56 6.77
C GLY A 242 -2.44 15.72 7.65
N HIS A 243 -2.48 14.40 7.50
CA HIS A 243 -1.70 13.46 8.28
C HIS A 243 -1.28 12.24 7.46
N PHE A 244 -0.37 11.44 8.00
CA PHE A 244 -0.02 10.13 7.46
C PHE A 244 -0.87 9.04 8.11
N GLY A 245 -1.17 8.00 7.33
CA GLY A 245 -2.09 6.94 7.73
C GLY A 245 -3.56 7.32 7.51
N ASN A 246 -4.46 6.37 7.75
CA ASN A 246 -5.90 6.55 7.62
C ASN A 246 -6.53 6.68 9.00
N GLY A 247 -7.67 7.39 9.07
CA GLY A 247 -8.45 7.59 10.28
C GLY A 247 -8.31 8.98 10.87
N ASP A 248 -9.23 9.31 11.76
CA ASP A 248 -9.45 10.67 12.22
C ASP A 248 -8.94 10.94 13.63
N TYR A 249 -8.23 9.98 14.23
CA TYR A 249 -7.74 10.11 15.60
C TYR A 249 -6.25 9.86 15.71
N GLU A 250 -5.58 10.72 16.46
CA GLU A 250 -4.13 10.62 16.71
C GLU A 250 -3.84 10.65 18.22
N LEU A 251 -2.85 9.85 18.66
CA LEU A 251 -2.29 9.87 20.00
C LEU A 251 -0.79 10.11 19.91
N LYS A 252 -0.28 11.12 20.65
CA LYS A 252 1.16 11.36 20.82
C LYS A 252 1.66 10.59 22.04
N ILE A 253 2.72 9.85 21.86
CA ILE A 253 3.24 8.88 22.83
C ILE A 253 4.72 9.19 23.07
N SER A 254 5.08 9.42 24.32
CA SER A 254 6.46 9.67 24.76
C SER A 254 6.95 8.66 25.80
N ASP A 255 6.07 7.80 26.29
CA ASP A 255 6.35 6.77 27.31
C ASP A 255 5.41 5.57 27.16
N THR A 256 5.56 4.56 27.99
CA THR A 256 4.79 3.31 27.95
C THR A 256 3.53 3.30 28.81
N LYS A 257 3.15 4.42 29.43
CA LYS A 257 2.01 4.52 30.38
C LYS A 257 0.64 4.14 29.82
N TYR A 258 0.48 4.13 28.49
CA TYR A 258 -0.76 3.73 27.83
C TYR A 258 -0.81 2.24 27.44
N LEU A 259 0.22 1.47 27.77
CA LEU A 259 0.27 0.02 27.57
C LEU A 259 -0.31 -0.79 28.73
N GLU A 260 -0.67 -0.12 29.85
CA GLU A 260 -1.25 -0.75 31.07
C GLU A 260 -2.82 -0.77 31.01
#